data_7f4832c063f66c22e8336b6f05eb004e
#
_entry.id   7f4832c063f66c22e8336b6f05eb004e
#
_cell.length_a   1.000
_cell.length_b   1.000
_cell.length_c   1.000
_cell.angle_alpha   90.00
_cell.angle_beta   90.00
_cell.angle_gamma   90.00
#
_symmetry.space_group_name_H-M   'P 1'
#
loop_
_entity.id
_entity.type
_entity.pdbx_description
1 polymer ?
#
loop_
_entity_poly.entity_id
_entity_poly.type
_entity_poly.pdbx_seq_one_letter_code
_entity_poly.pdbx_strand_id
1 'polypeptide(L)'
;MIELIDIYFERDNKIILNNINLKFEKNKFYSLTGPNGSGKSTLAKVIMGLTIPDKGRILFNGEDITNKSIDERAKLGIGFAFQTPVCFKGITVYDLLSVASNKSLTKKEACDILSKVGLCALEYIDREVNKSLSGGELKRIEIASVIARDPKFAIFDEPEAGIDLWSFNSLNKVFKNIQENNDATTLVISHQEKILDIADEIILMENGTIKKVGSKEEVISNINSKPCCKVGDMNE
;
A
#
# COMPACT_ATOMS: atom_id res chain seq x y z
N MET A 1 13.68 -6.35 7.19
CA MET A 1 12.60 -6.75 6.34
C MET A 1 11.41 -7.11 7.20
N ILE A 2 10.20 -7.12 6.69
CA ILE A 2 9.01 -7.47 7.49
C ILE A 2 8.77 -8.98 7.43
N GLU A 3 8.49 -9.57 8.60
CA GLU A 3 8.07 -10.94 8.74
C GLU A 3 6.85 -11.01 9.67
N LEU A 4 5.79 -11.64 9.19
CA LEU A 4 4.55 -11.88 9.91
C LEU A 4 4.53 -13.34 10.34
N ILE A 5 4.32 -13.60 11.64
CA ILE A 5 4.35 -14.94 12.22
C ILE A 5 3.04 -15.17 12.96
N ASP A 6 2.26 -16.12 12.46
CA ASP A 6 0.99 -16.60 13.05
C ASP A 6 0.00 -15.45 13.38
N ILE A 7 -0.06 -14.42 12.52
CA ILE A 7 -0.93 -13.27 12.76
C ILE A 7 -2.40 -13.71 12.73
N TYR A 8 -3.08 -13.43 13.83
CA TYR A 8 -4.52 -13.64 14.00
C TYR A 8 -5.18 -12.33 14.44
N PHE A 9 -6.31 -12.01 13.83
CA PHE A 9 -7.10 -10.85 14.19
C PHE A 9 -8.58 -11.13 14.03
N GLU A 10 -9.34 -10.87 15.11
CA GLU A 10 -10.78 -11.03 15.16
C GLU A 10 -11.44 -9.70 15.55
N ARG A 11 -12.60 -9.41 15.00
CA ARG A 11 -13.43 -8.27 15.38
C ARG A 11 -14.91 -8.61 15.23
N ASP A 12 -15.71 -8.23 16.24
CA ASP A 12 -17.16 -8.45 16.28
C ASP A 12 -17.52 -9.94 16.01
N ASN A 13 -16.82 -10.86 16.68
CA ASN A 13 -16.93 -12.31 16.52
C ASN A 13 -16.67 -12.82 15.09
N LYS A 14 -15.99 -12.04 14.26
CA LYS A 14 -15.58 -12.42 12.91
C LYS A 14 -14.08 -12.46 12.80
N ILE A 15 -13.54 -13.61 12.41
CA ILE A 15 -12.11 -13.75 12.10
C ILE A 15 -11.83 -13.03 10.79
N ILE A 16 -10.94 -12.02 10.83
CA ILE A 16 -10.55 -11.21 9.69
C ILE A 16 -9.20 -11.66 9.15
N LEU A 17 -8.25 -11.99 10.05
CA LEU A 17 -6.96 -12.57 9.70
C LEU A 17 -6.79 -13.88 10.46
N ASN A 18 -6.43 -14.93 9.75
CA ASN A 18 -6.30 -16.26 10.32
C ASN A 18 -4.96 -16.90 9.95
N ASN A 19 -4.07 -16.99 10.93
CA ASN A 19 -2.76 -17.63 10.80
C ASN A 19 -1.95 -17.12 9.59
N ILE A 20 -1.80 -15.81 9.49
CA ILE A 20 -1.00 -15.20 8.42
C ILE A 20 0.47 -15.37 8.73
N ASN A 21 1.15 -16.10 7.87
CA ASN A 21 2.60 -16.25 7.84
C ASN A 21 3.09 -15.70 6.50
N LEU A 22 3.90 -14.63 6.53
CA LEU A 22 4.37 -13.95 5.31
C LEU A 22 5.68 -13.24 5.57
N LYS A 23 6.59 -13.32 4.62
CA LYS A 23 7.87 -12.64 4.68
C LYS A 23 8.08 -11.78 3.44
N PHE A 24 8.41 -10.51 3.68
CA PHE A 24 8.76 -9.56 2.63
C PHE A 24 10.27 -9.45 2.55
N GLU A 25 10.84 -9.65 1.40
CA GLU A 25 12.27 -9.43 1.13
C GLU A 25 12.55 -7.95 0.85
N LYS A 26 13.82 -7.56 1.00
CA LYS A 26 14.22 -6.17 0.73
C LYS A 26 14.14 -5.85 -0.76
N ASN A 27 13.81 -4.61 -1.05
CA ASN A 27 13.88 -4.03 -2.40
C ASN A 27 13.05 -4.82 -3.44
N LYS A 28 11.91 -5.37 -3.02
CA LYS A 28 10.94 -6.01 -3.90
C LYS A 28 9.63 -5.24 -3.91
N PHE A 29 8.96 -5.32 -5.03
CA PHE A 29 7.61 -4.80 -5.23
C PHE A 29 6.60 -5.93 -5.10
N TYR A 30 5.75 -5.86 -4.09
CA TYR A 30 4.69 -6.83 -3.82
C TYR A 30 3.33 -6.26 -4.18
N SER A 31 2.49 -7.07 -4.80
CA SER A 31 1.06 -6.76 -4.94
C SER A 31 0.23 -7.72 -4.10
N LEU A 32 -0.61 -7.18 -3.22
CA LEU A 32 -1.56 -7.95 -2.43
C LEU A 32 -2.93 -7.84 -3.08
N THR A 33 -3.45 -8.96 -3.55
CA THR A 33 -4.74 -9.05 -4.23
C THR A 33 -5.64 -10.12 -3.62
N GLY A 34 -6.91 -10.14 -4.03
CA GLY A 34 -7.91 -11.09 -3.55
C GLY A 34 -9.29 -10.43 -3.36
N PRO A 35 -10.37 -11.18 -3.16
CA PRO A 35 -11.73 -10.67 -3.06
C PRO A 35 -11.91 -9.55 -2.03
N ASN A 36 -12.93 -8.71 -2.23
CA ASN A 36 -13.29 -7.71 -1.22
C ASN A 36 -13.68 -8.41 0.08
N GLY A 37 -13.26 -7.83 1.22
CA GLY A 37 -13.48 -8.44 2.54
C GLY A 37 -12.54 -9.58 2.89
N SER A 38 -11.53 -9.91 2.08
CA SER A 38 -10.55 -10.96 2.40
C SER A 38 -9.54 -10.59 3.50
N GLY A 39 -9.52 -9.32 3.96
CA GLY A 39 -8.65 -8.87 5.05
C GLY A 39 -7.42 -8.08 4.61
N LYS A 40 -7.25 -7.74 3.32
CA LYS A 40 -6.08 -7.05 2.76
C LYS A 40 -5.74 -5.74 3.48
N SER A 41 -6.69 -4.81 3.53
CA SER A 41 -6.50 -3.51 4.21
C SER A 41 -6.30 -3.68 5.72
N THR A 42 -6.91 -4.71 6.33
CA THR A 42 -6.67 -5.03 7.73
C THR A 42 -5.23 -5.50 7.95
N LEU A 43 -4.71 -6.37 7.07
CA LEU A 43 -3.31 -6.80 7.12
C LEU A 43 -2.35 -5.62 7.01
N ALA A 44 -2.58 -4.70 6.07
CA ALA A 44 -1.79 -3.48 5.92
C ALA A 44 -1.84 -2.60 7.18
N LYS A 45 -3.03 -2.43 7.79
CA LYS A 45 -3.21 -1.70 9.05
C LYS A 45 -2.48 -2.37 10.22
N VAL A 46 -2.47 -3.70 10.28
CA VAL A 46 -1.73 -4.47 11.28
C VAL A 46 -0.22 -4.26 11.10
N ILE A 47 0.30 -4.28 9.87
CA ILE A 47 1.72 -4.02 9.59
C ILE A 47 2.10 -2.59 10.02
N MET A 48 1.25 -1.59 9.76
CA MET A 48 1.53 -0.19 10.14
C MET A 48 1.33 0.08 11.64
N GLY A 49 0.64 -0.81 12.39
CA GLY A 49 0.31 -0.60 13.80
C GLY A 49 -0.95 0.25 14.05
N LEU A 50 -1.76 0.47 13.01
CA LEU A 50 -3.10 1.05 13.12
C LEU A 50 -4.08 0.10 13.81
N THR A 51 -3.76 -1.18 13.80
CA THR A 51 -4.49 -2.26 14.45
C THR A 51 -3.47 -3.23 15.05
N ILE A 52 -3.67 -3.61 16.30
CA ILE A 52 -2.83 -4.60 16.98
C ILE A 52 -3.46 -5.98 16.74
N PRO A 53 -2.70 -6.98 16.30
CA PRO A 53 -3.22 -8.35 16.14
C PRO A 53 -3.51 -8.97 17.52
N ASP A 54 -4.50 -9.87 17.59
CA ASP A 54 -4.84 -10.58 18.82
C ASP A 54 -3.79 -11.66 19.17
N LYS A 55 -3.14 -12.24 18.13
CA LYS A 55 -2.07 -13.23 18.28
C LYS A 55 -1.03 -13.05 17.16
N GLY A 56 0.14 -13.62 17.38
CA GLY A 56 1.24 -13.60 16.44
C GLY A 56 2.24 -12.50 16.71
N ARG A 57 3.24 -12.38 15.83
CA ARG A 57 4.31 -11.38 15.95
C ARG A 57 4.64 -10.76 14.60
N ILE A 58 5.08 -9.52 14.65
CA ILE A 58 5.55 -8.76 13.49
C ILE A 58 7.00 -8.40 13.74
N LEU A 59 7.88 -8.89 12.89
CA LEU A 59 9.30 -8.56 12.96
C LEU A 59 9.67 -7.58 11.84
N PHE A 60 10.46 -6.57 12.17
CA PHE A 60 11.07 -5.66 11.20
C PHE A 60 12.58 -5.70 11.34
N ASN A 61 13.28 -6.21 10.34
CA ASN A 61 14.71 -6.49 10.38
C ASN A 61 15.16 -7.35 11.59
N GLY A 62 14.30 -8.28 12.03
CA GLY A 62 14.52 -9.15 13.17
C GLY A 62 14.11 -8.57 14.53
N GLU A 63 13.76 -7.29 14.60
CA GLU A 63 13.21 -6.64 15.80
C GLU A 63 11.70 -6.84 15.88
N ASP A 64 11.18 -7.25 17.04
CA ASP A 64 9.73 -7.36 17.27
C ASP A 64 9.12 -5.97 17.41
N ILE A 65 8.20 -5.66 16.48
CA ILE A 65 7.49 -4.40 16.43
C ILE A 65 5.99 -4.54 16.74
N THR A 66 5.55 -5.72 17.19
CA THR A 66 4.13 -6.05 17.33
C THR A 66 3.36 -5.02 18.17
N ASN A 67 3.96 -4.58 19.27
CA ASN A 67 3.35 -3.61 20.19
C ASN A 67 3.85 -2.16 20.00
N LYS A 68 4.69 -1.91 18.98
CA LYS A 68 5.15 -0.55 18.68
C LYS A 68 4.01 0.29 18.10
N SER A 69 3.95 1.53 18.53
CA SER A 69 3.00 2.52 18.02
C SER A 69 3.24 2.86 16.54
N ILE A 70 2.26 3.50 15.91
CA ILE A 70 2.36 3.99 14.52
C ILE A 70 3.59 4.90 14.36
N ASP A 71 3.81 5.80 15.32
CA ASP A 71 4.93 6.75 15.29
C ASP A 71 6.29 6.03 15.36
N GLU A 72 6.41 5.04 16.25
CA GLU A 72 7.63 4.23 16.37
C GLU A 72 7.91 3.45 15.09
N ARG A 73 6.87 2.81 14.48
CA ARG A 73 7.03 2.09 13.21
C ARG A 73 7.37 3.02 12.06
N ALA A 74 6.77 4.22 12.06
CA ALA A 74 7.09 5.24 11.07
C ALA A 74 8.56 5.72 11.20
N LYS A 75 9.09 5.87 12.43
CA LYS A 75 10.51 6.20 12.68
C LYS A 75 11.46 5.08 12.26
N LEU A 76 11.02 3.83 12.29
CA LEU A 76 11.79 2.70 11.77
C LEU A 76 11.86 2.68 10.22
N GLY A 77 11.01 3.46 9.55
CA GLY A 77 10.97 3.58 8.09
C GLY A 77 9.81 2.83 7.44
N ILE A 78 8.69 2.60 8.15
CA ILE A 78 7.46 2.09 7.55
C ILE A 78 6.58 3.27 7.14
N GLY A 79 6.27 3.39 5.84
CA GLY A 79 5.38 4.39 5.26
C GLY A 79 4.03 3.79 4.89
N PHE A 80 2.95 4.59 4.98
CA PHE A 80 1.60 4.15 4.65
C PHE A 80 0.82 5.24 3.92
N ALA A 81 0.26 4.91 2.77
CA ALA A 81 -0.72 5.72 2.04
C ALA A 81 -2.11 5.09 2.19
N PHE A 82 -3.08 5.89 2.62
CA PHE A 82 -4.44 5.43 2.88
C PHE A 82 -5.27 5.29 1.60
N GLN A 83 -6.33 4.51 1.63
CA GLN A 83 -7.29 4.39 0.53
C GLN A 83 -7.91 5.75 0.18
N THR A 84 -8.26 6.55 1.19
CA THR A 84 -8.78 7.91 1.02
C THR A 84 -7.73 8.93 1.43
N PRO A 85 -7.27 9.81 0.51
CA PRO A 85 -6.29 10.84 0.83
C PRO A 85 -6.82 11.80 1.90
N VAL A 86 -5.92 12.22 2.79
CA VAL A 86 -6.25 13.19 3.84
C VAL A 86 -6.04 14.60 3.32
N CYS A 87 -7.03 15.48 3.51
CA CYS A 87 -6.93 16.91 3.22
C CYS A 87 -6.58 17.68 4.48
N PHE A 88 -5.71 18.67 4.35
CA PHE A 88 -5.26 19.53 5.44
C PHE A 88 -5.61 20.99 5.14
N LYS A 89 -6.32 21.64 6.04
CA LYS A 89 -6.64 23.07 5.88
C LYS A 89 -5.42 23.93 6.21
N GLY A 90 -5.07 24.83 5.30
CA GLY A 90 -3.98 25.80 5.51
C GLY A 90 -2.57 25.19 5.41
N ILE A 91 -2.43 23.97 4.87
CA ILE A 91 -1.14 23.31 4.63
C ILE A 91 -0.90 23.23 3.13
N THR A 92 0.23 23.76 2.66
CA THR A 92 0.64 23.64 1.26
C THR A 92 1.24 22.26 0.99
N VAL A 93 1.37 21.91 -0.29
CA VAL A 93 2.08 20.69 -0.71
C VAL A 93 3.52 20.71 -0.20
N TYR A 94 4.20 21.86 -0.27
CA TYR A 94 5.56 22.01 0.27
C TYR A 94 5.61 21.74 1.78
N ASP A 95 4.67 22.30 2.55
CA ASP A 95 4.60 22.08 4.00
C ASP A 95 4.39 20.61 4.33
N LEU A 96 3.45 19.94 3.61
CA LEU A 96 3.18 18.52 3.78
C LEU A 96 4.44 17.67 3.52
N LEU A 97 5.13 17.91 2.40
CA LEU A 97 6.36 17.18 2.06
C LEU A 97 7.47 17.44 3.07
N SER A 98 7.60 18.69 3.54
CA SER A 98 8.60 19.07 4.54
C SER A 98 8.37 18.38 5.88
N VAL A 99 7.12 18.33 6.34
CA VAL A 99 6.75 17.60 7.56
C VAL A 99 6.95 16.08 7.38
N ALA A 100 6.60 15.53 6.21
CA ALA A 100 6.74 14.12 5.92
C ALA A 100 8.20 13.67 5.90
N SER A 101 9.11 14.48 5.36
CA SER A 101 10.53 14.13 5.18
C SER A 101 11.33 14.03 6.47
N ASN A 102 10.83 14.56 7.59
CA ASN A 102 11.56 14.69 8.85
C ASN A 102 12.94 15.42 8.72
N LYS A 103 13.15 16.15 7.62
CA LYS A 103 14.37 16.91 7.29
C LYS A 103 13.99 18.30 6.85
N SER A 104 14.93 19.22 6.91
CA SER A 104 14.78 20.52 6.24
C SER A 104 14.80 20.28 4.73
N LEU A 105 13.61 20.15 4.12
CA LEU A 105 13.47 19.92 2.70
C LEU A 105 13.68 21.23 1.95
N THR A 106 14.59 21.27 0.98
CA THR A 106 14.69 22.40 0.08
C THR A 106 13.57 22.40 -0.95
N LYS A 107 13.20 23.57 -1.49
CA LYS A 107 12.20 23.63 -2.58
C LYS A 107 12.60 22.78 -3.79
N LYS A 108 13.90 22.67 -4.10
CA LYS A 108 14.40 21.83 -5.18
C LYS A 108 14.12 20.35 -4.94
N GLU A 109 14.42 19.84 -3.74
CA GLU A 109 14.13 18.44 -3.37
C GLU A 109 12.63 18.15 -3.40
N ALA A 110 11.80 19.09 -2.94
CA ALA A 110 10.35 18.98 -3.05
C ALA A 110 9.88 18.91 -4.51
N CYS A 111 10.47 19.72 -5.39
CA CYS A 111 10.22 19.66 -6.83
C CYS A 111 10.60 18.30 -7.44
N ASP A 112 11.75 17.75 -7.05
CA ASP A 112 12.22 16.44 -7.52
C ASP A 112 11.25 15.32 -7.07
N ILE A 113 10.75 15.39 -5.82
CA ILE A 113 9.75 14.44 -5.32
C ILE A 113 8.44 14.54 -6.10
N LEU A 114 7.91 15.76 -6.34
CA LEU A 114 6.69 15.95 -7.12
C LEU A 114 6.84 15.45 -8.56
N SER A 115 8.01 15.65 -9.16
CA SER A 115 8.31 15.14 -10.50
C SER A 115 8.27 13.60 -10.54
N LYS A 116 8.74 12.90 -9.49
CA LYS A 116 8.67 11.44 -9.38
C LYS A 116 7.24 10.92 -9.44
N VAL A 117 6.28 11.68 -8.92
CA VAL A 117 4.85 11.33 -8.96
C VAL A 117 4.09 11.96 -10.14
N GLY A 118 4.81 12.54 -11.10
CA GLY A 118 4.24 13.12 -12.32
C GLY A 118 3.40 14.39 -12.09
N LEU A 119 3.75 15.17 -11.08
CA LEU A 119 3.16 16.49 -10.82
C LEU A 119 4.15 17.61 -11.19
N CYS A 120 3.65 18.62 -11.90
CA CYS A 120 4.44 19.83 -12.20
C CYS A 120 4.67 20.61 -10.91
N ALA A 121 5.92 20.63 -10.43
CA ALA A 121 6.23 21.26 -9.15
C ALA A 121 5.85 22.75 -9.10
N LEU A 122 6.06 23.50 -10.21
CA LEU A 122 5.72 24.93 -10.29
C LEU A 122 4.23 25.21 -10.10
N GLU A 123 3.37 24.24 -10.45
CA GLU A 123 1.93 24.40 -10.35
C GLU A 123 1.37 23.95 -8.99
N TYR A 124 2.06 23.01 -8.31
CA TYR A 124 1.50 22.35 -7.14
C TYR A 124 2.18 22.71 -5.83
N ILE A 125 3.46 23.10 -5.83
CA ILE A 125 4.27 23.20 -4.62
C ILE A 125 3.71 24.17 -3.56
N ASP A 126 3.14 25.28 -4.00
CA ASP A 126 2.57 26.32 -3.13
C ASP A 126 1.03 26.21 -3.02
N ARG A 127 0.39 25.16 -3.61
CA ARG A 127 -1.06 24.92 -3.49
C ARG A 127 -1.39 24.25 -2.16
N GLU A 128 -2.55 24.61 -1.61
CA GLU A 128 -3.09 23.91 -0.42
C GLU A 128 -3.54 22.49 -0.75
N VAL A 129 -3.28 21.57 0.17
CA VAL A 129 -3.75 20.17 0.10
C VAL A 129 -5.20 20.09 0.54
N ASN A 130 -6.11 20.52 -0.31
CA ASN A 130 -7.53 20.60 -0.02
C ASN A 130 -8.40 20.04 -1.17
N LYS A 131 -9.72 20.11 -1.01
CA LYS A 131 -10.71 19.57 -1.94
C LYS A 131 -10.76 20.28 -3.32
N SER A 132 -9.98 21.35 -3.56
CA SER A 132 -9.85 21.96 -4.89
C SER A 132 -8.97 21.14 -5.83
N LEU A 133 -8.19 20.21 -5.28
CA LEU A 133 -7.41 19.25 -6.03
C LEU A 133 -8.28 18.07 -6.46
N SER A 134 -8.06 17.54 -7.66
CA SER A 134 -8.71 16.33 -8.12
C SER A 134 -8.29 15.11 -7.28
N GLY A 135 -9.09 14.04 -7.30
CA GLY A 135 -8.76 12.82 -6.59
C GLY A 135 -7.39 12.23 -6.99
N GLY A 136 -7.07 12.25 -8.30
CA GLY A 136 -5.78 11.79 -8.81
C GLY A 136 -4.61 12.67 -8.40
N GLU A 137 -4.78 13.99 -8.27
CA GLU A 137 -3.75 14.90 -7.75
C GLU A 137 -3.51 14.66 -6.27
N LEU A 138 -4.57 14.57 -5.47
CA LEU A 138 -4.47 14.25 -4.03
C LEU A 138 -3.75 12.93 -3.80
N LYS A 139 -4.07 11.89 -4.58
CA LYS A 139 -3.39 10.59 -4.49
C LYS A 139 -1.91 10.68 -4.80
N ARG A 140 -1.53 11.40 -5.84
CA ARG A 140 -0.11 11.58 -6.18
C ARG A 140 0.63 12.39 -5.13
N ILE A 141 -0.01 13.40 -4.52
CA ILE A 141 0.56 14.17 -3.40
C ILE A 141 0.73 13.27 -2.17
N GLU A 142 -0.25 12.40 -1.86
CA GLU A 142 -0.14 11.43 -0.77
C GLU A 142 1.04 10.47 -1.00
N ILE A 143 1.18 9.91 -2.21
CA ILE A 143 2.32 9.06 -2.57
C ILE A 143 3.63 9.83 -2.46
N ALA A 144 3.67 11.09 -2.92
CA ALA A 144 4.82 11.98 -2.78
C ALA A 144 5.23 12.15 -1.31
N SER A 145 4.26 12.29 -0.39
CA SER A 145 4.53 12.40 1.04
C SER A 145 5.13 11.12 1.64
N VAL A 146 4.70 9.94 1.17
CA VAL A 146 5.31 8.66 1.57
C VAL A 146 6.74 8.56 1.04
N ILE A 147 6.97 8.92 -0.23
CA ILE A 147 8.31 8.91 -0.85
C ILE A 147 9.25 9.93 -0.16
N ALA A 148 8.74 11.13 0.19
CA ALA A 148 9.52 12.16 0.88
C ALA A 148 10.11 11.69 2.21
N ARG A 149 9.48 10.70 2.84
CA ARG A 149 9.92 10.10 4.09
C ARG A 149 11.10 9.15 3.92
N ASP A 150 11.45 8.77 2.70
CA ASP A 150 12.48 7.77 2.38
C ASP A 150 12.25 6.44 3.13
N PRO A 151 11.09 5.79 2.91
CA PRO A 151 10.71 4.61 3.67
C PRO A 151 11.56 3.40 3.28
N LYS A 152 11.82 2.52 4.24
CA LYS A 152 12.39 1.19 3.99
C LYS A 152 11.32 0.19 3.54
N PHE A 153 10.09 0.41 3.98
CA PHE A 153 8.91 -0.37 3.60
C PHE A 153 7.72 0.57 3.38
N ALA A 154 7.20 0.63 2.17
CA ALA A 154 6.08 1.49 1.79
C ALA A 154 4.83 0.65 1.52
N ILE A 155 3.70 1.05 2.09
CA ILE A 155 2.39 0.42 1.91
C ILE A 155 1.45 1.40 1.23
N PHE A 156 0.78 0.95 0.17
CA PHE A 156 -0.23 1.72 -0.56
C PHE A 156 -1.53 0.92 -0.61
N ASP A 157 -2.56 1.40 0.09
CA ASP A 157 -3.85 0.71 0.20
C ASP A 157 -4.82 1.24 -0.87
N GLU A 158 -5.06 0.45 -1.91
CA GLU A 158 -5.91 0.75 -3.07
C GLU A 158 -5.66 2.18 -3.62
N PRO A 159 -4.43 2.49 -4.05
CA PRO A 159 -4.07 3.85 -4.48
C PRO A 159 -4.84 4.34 -5.70
N GLU A 160 -5.48 3.42 -6.43
CA GLU A 160 -6.34 3.70 -7.59
C GLU A 160 -7.80 4.01 -7.23
N ALA A 161 -8.20 3.84 -5.97
CA ALA A 161 -9.58 4.03 -5.58
C ALA A 161 -10.04 5.49 -5.77
N GLY A 162 -11.15 5.66 -6.49
CA GLY A 162 -11.77 6.99 -6.70
C GLY A 162 -11.04 7.89 -7.68
N ILE A 163 -10.13 7.37 -8.50
CA ILE A 163 -9.48 8.13 -9.57
C ILE A 163 -9.95 7.69 -10.96
N ASP A 164 -9.90 8.60 -11.92
CA ASP A 164 -10.26 8.33 -13.31
C ASP A 164 -9.17 7.55 -14.06
N LEU A 165 -9.53 7.00 -15.24
CA LEU A 165 -8.65 6.17 -16.05
C LEU A 165 -7.34 6.88 -16.48
N TRP A 166 -7.41 8.19 -16.75
CA TRP A 166 -6.23 8.97 -17.18
C TRP A 166 -5.25 9.16 -16.02
N SER A 167 -5.78 9.52 -14.86
CA SER A 167 -5.01 9.64 -13.62
C SER A 167 -4.42 8.30 -13.19
N PHE A 168 -5.15 7.18 -13.39
CA PHE A 168 -4.64 5.83 -13.14
C PHE A 168 -3.42 5.49 -14.02
N ASN A 169 -3.46 5.84 -15.32
CA ASN A 169 -2.30 5.59 -16.19
C ASN A 169 -1.05 6.35 -15.73
N SER A 170 -1.23 7.57 -15.22
CA SER A 170 -0.13 8.35 -14.63
C SER A 170 0.37 7.72 -13.33
N LEU A 171 -0.53 7.25 -12.47
CA LEU A 171 -0.21 6.54 -11.23
C LEU A 171 0.58 5.25 -11.49
N ASN A 172 0.19 4.49 -12.50
CA ASN A 172 0.90 3.26 -12.87
C ASN A 172 2.36 3.53 -13.27
N LYS A 173 2.63 4.65 -13.97
CA LYS A 173 4.01 5.07 -14.27
C LYS A 173 4.81 5.39 -13.01
N VAL A 174 4.16 5.99 -12.00
CA VAL A 174 4.79 6.26 -10.71
C VAL A 174 5.22 4.96 -10.03
N PHE A 175 4.32 3.97 -9.96
CA PHE A 175 4.66 2.67 -9.35
C PHE A 175 5.73 1.91 -10.13
N LYS A 176 5.71 2.00 -11.46
CA LYS A 176 6.78 1.43 -12.29
C LYS A 176 8.13 2.07 -11.98
N ASN A 177 8.18 3.40 -11.83
CA ASN A 177 9.41 4.10 -11.44
C ASN A 177 9.88 3.69 -10.04
N ILE A 178 8.96 3.51 -9.07
CA ILE A 178 9.29 3.04 -7.73
C ILE A 178 9.89 1.63 -7.80
N GLN A 179 9.30 0.73 -8.58
CA GLN A 179 9.78 -0.63 -8.76
C GLN A 179 11.16 -0.67 -9.43
N GLU A 180 11.38 0.12 -10.49
CA GLU A 180 12.65 0.16 -11.22
C GLU A 180 13.81 0.73 -10.38
N ASN A 181 13.54 1.69 -9.49
CA ASN A 181 14.58 2.28 -8.64
C ASN A 181 14.90 1.44 -7.39
N ASN A 182 13.99 0.56 -6.97
CA ASN A 182 14.18 -0.42 -5.88
C ASN A 182 14.80 0.10 -4.58
N ASP A 183 14.55 1.37 -4.24
CA ASP A 183 15.11 1.97 -3.03
C ASP A 183 14.41 1.50 -1.75
N ALA A 184 13.15 1.04 -1.87
CA ALA A 184 12.32 0.56 -0.76
C ALA A 184 11.59 -0.73 -1.13
N THR A 185 11.28 -1.56 -0.13
CA THR A 185 10.30 -2.62 -0.32
C THR A 185 8.91 -2.01 -0.39
N THR A 186 8.16 -2.34 -1.41
CA THR A 186 6.84 -1.76 -1.66
C THR A 186 5.75 -2.82 -1.61
N LEU A 187 4.66 -2.55 -0.90
CA LEU A 187 3.45 -3.36 -0.86
C LEU A 187 2.29 -2.52 -1.39
N VAL A 188 1.72 -2.90 -2.51
CA VAL A 188 0.52 -2.27 -3.08
C VAL A 188 -0.66 -3.23 -2.98
N ILE A 189 -1.72 -2.81 -2.30
CA ILE A 189 -3.00 -3.52 -2.35
C ILE A 189 -3.73 -3.04 -3.58
N SER A 190 -3.95 -3.91 -4.54
CA SER A 190 -4.62 -3.55 -5.79
C SER A 190 -5.27 -4.75 -6.47
N HIS A 191 -6.32 -4.47 -7.25
CA HIS A 191 -6.96 -5.43 -8.16
C HIS A 191 -6.62 -5.13 -9.63
N GLN A 192 -5.86 -4.06 -9.87
CA GLN A 192 -5.57 -3.60 -11.23
C GLN A 192 -4.47 -4.43 -11.88
N GLU A 193 -4.79 -4.98 -13.06
CA GLU A 193 -3.86 -5.84 -13.80
C GLU A 193 -2.50 -5.17 -14.03
N LYS A 194 -2.49 -3.87 -14.37
CA LYS A 194 -1.26 -3.11 -14.59
C LYS A 194 -0.35 -3.01 -13.35
N ILE A 195 -0.92 -3.05 -12.14
CA ILE A 195 -0.14 -3.09 -10.89
C ILE A 195 0.39 -4.51 -10.66
N LEU A 196 -0.42 -5.53 -10.98
CA LEU A 196 0.02 -6.93 -10.91
C LEU A 196 1.16 -7.20 -11.90
N ASP A 197 1.17 -6.56 -13.08
CA ASP A 197 2.19 -6.72 -14.13
C ASP A 197 3.59 -6.24 -13.72
N ILE A 198 3.67 -5.25 -12.83
CA ILE A 198 4.95 -4.69 -12.36
C ILE A 198 5.41 -5.31 -11.04
N ALA A 199 4.61 -6.17 -10.41
CA ALA A 199 4.97 -6.79 -9.14
C ALA A 199 6.03 -7.90 -9.35
N ASP A 200 7.05 -7.90 -8.50
CA ASP A 200 8.03 -9.00 -8.44
C ASP A 200 7.37 -10.26 -7.87
N GLU A 201 6.45 -10.09 -6.91
CA GLU A 201 5.65 -11.16 -6.33
C GLU A 201 4.22 -10.70 -6.04
N ILE A 202 3.26 -11.57 -6.32
CA ILE A 202 1.85 -11.36 -6.02
C ILE A 202 1.44 -12.26 -4.85
N ILE A 203 0.74 -11.66 -3.89
CA ILE A 203 0.19 -12.32 -2.72
C ILE A 203 -1.32 -12.41 -2.91
N LEU A 204 -1.86 -13.61 -3.04
CA LEU A 204 -3.29 -13.85 -3.12
C LEU A 204 -3.84 -14.14 -1.73
N MET A 205 -4.78 -13.30 -1.28
CA MET A 205 -5.44 -13.43 0.00
C MET A 205 -6.93 -13.73 -0.15
N GLU A 206 -7.43 -14.77 0.53
CA GLU A 206 -8.84 -15.14 0.55
C GLU A 206 -9.25 -15.57 1.96
N ASN A 207 -10.44 -15.13 2.39
CA ASN A 207 -11.03 -15.53 3.67
C ASN A 207 -10.06 -15.40 4.87
N GLY A 208 -9.34 -14.28 4.91
CA GLY A 208 -8.39 -14.01 5.99
C GLY A 208 -7.11 -14.82 5.98
N THR A 209 -6.80 -15.56 4.91
CA THR A 209 -5.60 -16.41 4.80
C THR A 209 -4.82 -16.11 3.53
N ILE A 210 -3.49 -16.33 3.55
CA ILE A 210 -2.69 -16.31 2.33
C ILE A 210 -2.90 -17.62 1.59
N LYS A 211 -3.36 -17.54 0.35
CA LYS A 211 -3.62 -18.72 -0.50
C LYS A 211 -2.42 -19.05 -1.36
N LYS A 212 -1.75 -18.04 -1.88
CA LYS A 212 -0.58 -18.23 -2.72
C LYS A 212 0.30 -16.98 -2.72
N VAL A 213 1.58 -17.20 -2.86
CA VAL A 213 2.60 -16.17 -3.14
C VAL A 213 3.41 -16.67 -4.34
N GLY A 214 3.65 -15.81 -5.32
CA GLY A 214 4.43 -16.17 -6.52
C GLY A 214 4.30 -15.18 -7.64
N SER A 215 4.74 -15.57 -8.84
CA SER A 215 4.62 -14.76 -10.04
C SER A 215 3.16 -14.55 -10.48
N LYS A 216 2.94 -13.59 -11.40
CA LYS A 216 1.61 -13.34 -11.96
C LYS A 216 1.00 -14.60 -12.57
N GLU A 217 1.77 -15.35 -13.36
CA GLU A 217 1.32 -16.55 -14.04
C GLU A 217 0.89 -17.63 -13.04
N GLU A 218 1.67 -17.81 -11.97
CA GLU A 218 1.38 -18.79 -10.92
C GLU A 218 0.11 -18.45 -10.13
N VAL A 219 -0.12 -17.16 -9.84
CA VAL A 219 -1.28 -16.73 -9.07
C VAL A 219 -2.54 -16.73 -9.91
N ILE A 220 -2.50 -16.21 -11.15
CA ILE A 220 -3.68 -16.14 -12.05
C ILE A 220 -4.16 -17.54 -12.45
N SER A 221 -3.24 -18.49 -12.69
CA SER A 221 -3.64 -19.88 -12.98
C SER A 221 -4.49 -20.49 -11.88
N ASN A 222 -4.27 -20.10 -10.62
CA ASN A 222 -5.08 -20.55 -9.50
C ASN A 222 -6.46 -19.88 -9.42
N ILE A 223 -6.59 -18.63 -9.85
CA ILE A 223 -7.88 -17.91 -9.87
C ILE A 223 -8.80 -18.56 -10.91
N ASN A 224 -8.27 -18.89 -12.10
CA ASN A 224 -9.02 -19.46 -13.21
C ASN A 224 -9.35 -20.96 -13.02
N SER A 225 -8.69 -21.66 -12.11
CA SER A 225 -8.95 -23.08 -11.84
C SER A 225 -10.11 -23.34 -10.89
N LYS A 226 -10.69 -22.33 -10.26
CA LYS A 226 -11.92 -22.50 -9.47
C LYS A 226 -13.13 -22.53 -10.41
N PRO A 227 -13.89 -23.67 -10.49
CA PRO A 227 -15.12 -23.70 -11.28
C PRO A 227 -16.08 -22.66 -10.69
N CYS A 228 -16.55 -21.76 -11.56
CA CYS A 228 -17.72 -20.94 -11.27
C CYS A 228 -18.83 -21.87 -10.78
N CYS A 229 -19.46 -21.56 -9.65
CA CYS A 229 -20.51 -22.38 -9.04
C CYS A 229 -21.39 -22.98 -10.13
N LYS A 230 -21.47 -24.31 -10.20
CA LYS A 230 -22.50 -24.98 -10.96
C LYS A 230 -23.84 -24.47 -10.41
N VAL A 231 -24.58 -23.72 -11.24
CA VAL A 231 -26.02 -23.58 -11.09
C VAL A 231 -26.53 -25.00 -11.35
N GLY A 232 -26.61 -25.77 -10.30
CA GLY A 232 -27.07 -27.14 -10.30
C GLY A 232 -28.42 -27.22 -9.62
N ASP A 233 -29.40 -27.59 -10.43
CA ASP A 233 -30.63 -28.30 -10.06
C ASP A 233 -31.54 -27.62 -9.02
N MET A 234 -32.32 -26.67 -9.46
CA MET A 234 -33.69 -26.50 -9.03
C MET A 234 -34.57 -27.25 -10.06
N ASN A 235 -34.71 -28.53 -9.92
CA ASN A 235 -35.80 -29.35 -10.41
C ASN A 235 -36.06 -30.43 -9.38
N GLU A 236 -37.03 -30.19 -8.52
CA GLU A 236 -38.16 -31.04 -8.12
C GLU A 236 -38.92 -30.42 -6.96
#